data_e8c52f988422967e36403b668f4926ee
#
_entry.id   e8c52f988422967e36403b668f4926ee
#
_cell.length_a   1.000
_cell.length_b   1.000
_cell.length_c   1.000
_cell.angle_alpha   90.00
_cell.angle_beta   90.00
_cell.angle_gamma   90.00
#
_symmetry.space_group_name_H-M   'P 1'
#
loop_
_entity.id
_entity.type
_entity.pdbx_description
1 polymer ?
#
loop_
_entity_poly.entity_id
_entity_poly.type
_entity_poly.pdbx_seq_one_letter_code
_entity_poly.pdbx_strand_id
1 'polypeptide(L)'
;MRNEIVAPGAGELTYEIRNIVTVAEKVQRFGVKINWENIGDPIVKGETIPLWMKEIVAAEAMNDDSYAYCPTRGVLETREFVCDITNRRGGAQITPDDIIFFNGLGDAIAKVYGNLRPESRVLMPSPTYTTHSIGEASHANAIPVCYRLKPEDNWFPDMEDLENHVKYNPQISGIMIINPDNPTGMVYPVELLKRIVAIAKQYDLFIIADEVYGNIVYNGESTVPISDLIGEVPAIAMKGISKELPWPGSRCGWIEVYNGERDPRFRKFINAILSSKMNEVCSTTLPQRCLPAVMRHPNYESYLKERISRYERMSNITYQALSEVPGLAVNRTNGAFYMAVPFKEGVLNHTQTLPIENAEIRELVEGIVNAPGVAPDKRFVYYILAHTGICVVPLSSFNTELLGFRVTLLERDEAECRRIYGILTEKIAAYLAS
;
A
#
# COMPACT_ATOMS: atom_id res chain seq x y z
N MET A 1 11.31 3.01 36.34
CA MET A 1 11.68 1.64 35.92
C MET A 1 13.21 1.52 35.98
N ARG A 2 13.75 0.31 36.13
CA ARG A 2 15.20 0.10 36.33
C ARG A 2 16.00 0.33 35.02
N ASN A 3 15.39 0.03 33.89
CA ASN A 3 16.02 0.15 32.53
C ASN A 3 15.06 0.83 31.56
N GLU A 4 15.60 1.40 30.51
CA GLU A 4 14.83 1.77 29.32
C GLU A 4 14.26 0.49 28.69
N ILE A 5 12.96 0.46 28.38
CA ILE A 5 12.26 -0.75 27.88
C ILE A 5 11.72 -0.58 26.47
N VAL A 6 11.79 0.63 25.92
CA VAL A 6 11.35 0.91 24.56
C VAL A 6 12.50 0.62 23.61
N ALA A 7 12.23 -0.16 22.56
CA ALA A 7 13.23 -0.41 21.53
C ALA A 7 13.65 0.91 20.86
N PRO A 8 14.93 1.11 20.57
CA PRO A 8 15.38 2.23 19.76
C PRO A 8 14.59 2.23 18.44
N GLY A 9 14.15 3.39 17.98
CA GLY A 9 13.31 3.50 16.76
C GLY A 9 11.81 3.26 16.95
N ALA A 10 11.35 2.72 18.07
CA ALA A 10 9.91 2.57 18.31
C ALA A 10 9.18 3.92 18.41
N GLY A 11 9.87 4.98 18.80
CA GLY A 11 9.37 6.36 18.80
C GLY A 11 9.34 7.02 17.43
N GLU A 12 10.09 6.50 16.46
CA GLU A 12 10.14 6.96 15.08
C GLU A 12 8.92 6.48 14.25
N LEU A 13 8.13 5.56 14.81
CA LEU A 13 6.99 4.93 14.14
C LEU A 13 5.73 5.81 14.20
N THR A 14 5.77 7.00 13.64
CA THR A 14 4.58 7.84 13.49
C THR A 14 3.76 7.40 12.28
N TYR A 15 2.63 6.76 12.51
CA TYR A 15 1.68 6.38 11.46
C TYR A 15 0.71 7.55 11.21
N GLU A 16 1.18 8.56 10.46
CA GLU A 16 0.44 9.81 10.22
C GLU A 16 -0.94 9.58 9.61
N ILE A 17 -1.10 8.54 8.78
CA ILE A 17 -2.40 8.16 8.22
C ILE A 17 -3.45 7.90 9.31
N ARG A 18 -3.04 7.43 10.50
CA ARG A 18 -3.94 7.25 11.65
C ARG A 18 -4.06 8.48 12.51
N ASN A 19 -3.01 9.27 12.62
CA ASN A 19 -3.03 10.51 13.40
C ASN A 19 -4.04 11.49 12.83
N ILE A 20 -4.08 11.66 11.50
CA ILE A 20 -5.05 12.55 10.86
C ILE A 20 -6.50 12.07 11.05
N VAL A 21 -6.75 10.76 11.10
CA VAL A 21 -8.07 10.20 11.42
C VAL A 21 -8.52 10.64 12.81
N THR A 22 -7.63 10.54 13.80
CA THR A 22 -7.93 10.98 15.17
C THR A 22 -8.28 12.47 15.25
N VAL A 23 -7.59 13.32 14.46
CA VAL A 23 -7.91 14.74 14.39
C VAL A 23 -9.22 14.98 13.65
N ALA A 24 -9.46 14.29 12.54
CA ALA A 24 -10.72 14.37 11.79
C ALA A 24 -11.93 13.95 12.64
N GLU A 25 -11.80 12.92 13.46
CA GLU A 25 -12.83 12.51 14.42
C GLU A 25 -13.12 13.61 15.47
N LYS A 26 -12.10 14.34 15.93
CA LYS A 26 -12.29 15.49 16.81
C LYS A 26 -13.01 16.61 16.09
N VAL A 27 -12.60 16.95 14.86
CA VAL A 27 -13.26 17.97 14.02
C VAL A 27 -14.72 17.59 13.76
N GLN A 28 -15.01 16.31 13.53
CA GLN A 28 -16.38 15.81 13.36
C GLN A 28 -17.26 16.03 14.60
N ARG A 29 -16.71 15.93 15.81
CA ARG A 29 -17.47 16.19 17.06
C ARG A 29 -17.92 17.64 17.19
N PHE A 30 -17.27 18.56 16.50
CA PHE A 30 -17.70 19.98 16.39
C PHE A 30 -18.72 20.22 15.26
N GLY A 31 -19.30 19.15 14.68
CA GLY A 31 -20.39 19.23 13.70
C GLY A 31 -19.94 19.32 12.23
N VAL A 32 -18.65 19.22 11.95
CA VAL A 32 -18.13 19.19 10.56
C VAL A 32 -18.35 17.81 9.95
N LYS A 33 -18.99 17.75 8.78
CA LYS A 33 -19.11 16.50 8.01
C LYS A 33 -17.74 16.14 7.40
N ILE A 34 -17.20 14.96 7.70
CA ILE A 34 -15.92 14.51 7.15
C ILE A 34 -16.13 13.71 5.86
N ASN A 35 -15.41 14.10 4.82
CA ASN A 35 -15.25 13.35 3.58
C ASN A 35 -13.91 12.61 3.65
N TRP A 36 -13.97 11.29 3.81
CA TRP A 36 -12.81 10.44 4.07
C TRP A 36 -12.09 10.06 2.75
N GLU A 37 -11.21 10.93 2.25
CA GLU A 37 -10.40 10.69 1.05
C GLU A 37 -9.00 10.12 1.38
N ASN A 38 -8.78 9.70 2.62
CA ASN A 38 -7.53 9.16 3.13
C ASN A 38 -7.55 7.65 3.36
N ILE A 39 -8.74 7.04 3.54
CA ILE A 39 -8.90 5.66 3.99
C ILE A 39 -9.00 4.71 2.78
N GLY A 40 -8.02 3.80 2.67
CA GLY A 40 -7.99 2.75 1.64
C GLY A 40 -8.80 1.50 2.01
N ASP A 41 -10.00 1.69 2.54
CA ASP A 41 -10.95 0.62 2.88
C ASP A 41 -12.25 0.82 2.10
N PRO A 42 -12.51 -0.01 1.08
CA PRO A 42 -13.71 0.10 0.25
C PRO A 42 -15.02 -0.04 1.04
N ILE A 43 -15.03 -0.84 2.11
CA ILE A 43 -16.25 -1.06 2.92
C ILE A 43 -16.59 0.19 3.73
N VAL A 44 -15.60 0.86 4.31
CA VAL A 44 -15.80 2.13 5.03
C VAL A 44 -16.29 3.22 4.08
N LYS A 45 -15.91 3.16 2.79
CA LYS A 45 -16.42 4.04 1.73
C LYS A 45 -17.77 3.58 1.14
N GLY A 46 -18.46 2.64 1.80
CA GLY A 46 -19.82 2.21 1.47
C GLY A 46 -19.92 1.12 0.39
N GLU A 47 -18.80 0.48 0.02
CA GLU A 47 -18.85 -0.69 -0.85
C GLU A 47 -19.48 -1.87 -0.09
N THR A 48 -20.29 -2.64 -0.78
CA THR A 48 -20.97 -3.81 -0.20
C THR A 48 -20.39 -5.10 -0.78
N ILE A 49 -20.20 -6.10 0.09
CA ILE A 49 -19.86 -7.44 -0.36
C ILE A 49 -21.07 -8.05 -1.07
N PRO A 50 -20.90 -8.63 -2.28
CA PRO A 50 -22.01 -9.24 -3.01
C PRO A 50 -22.59 -10.45 -2.28
N LEU A 51 -23.89 -10.69 -2.50
CA LEU A 51 -24.61 -11.75 -1.79
C LEU A 51 -23.96 -13.12 -2.00
N TRP A 52 -23.60 -13.47 -3.23
CA TRP A 52 -22.97 -14.76 -3.54
C TRP A 52 -21.67 -15.00 -2.74
N MET A 53 -20.90 -13.95 -2.46
CA MET A 53 -19.69 -14.07 -1.64
C MET A 53 -20.04 -14.26 -0.16
N LYS A 54 -21.09 -13.57 0.34
CA LYS A 54 -21.59 -13.78 1.70
C LYS A 54 -22.13 -15.19 1.90
N GLU A 55 -22.80 -15.74 0.88
CA GLU A 55 -23.33 -17.11 0.90
C GLU A 55 -22.20 -18.15 0.98
N ILE A 56 -21.09 -17.95 0.25
CA ILE A 56 -19.88 -18.79 0.36
C ILE A 56 -19.32 -18.73 1.79
N VAL A 57 -19.17 -17.54 2.34
CA VAL A 57 -18.64 -17.36 3.70
C VAL A 57 -19.57 -18.01 4.73
N ALA A 58 -20.90 -17.86 4.58
CA ALA A 58 -21.88 -18.47 5.45
C ALA A 58 -21.85 -20.01 5.37
N ALA A 59 -21.70 -20.57 4.16
CA ALA A 59 -21.57 -22.02 3.97
C ALA A 59 -20.31 -22.57 4.65
N GLU A 60 -19.16 -21.90 4.46
CA GLU A 60 -17.91 -22.30 5.13
C GLU A 60 -17.97 -22.11 6.66
N ALA A 61 -18.71 -21.12 7.15
CA ALA A 61 -18.92 -20.93 8.58
C ALA A 61 -19.80 -22.01 9.23
N MET A 62 -20.53 -22.81 8.45
CA MET A 62 -21.26 -23.98 8.93
C MET A 62 -20.40 -25.26 8.97
N ASN A 63 -19.17 -25.19 8.50
CA ASN A 63 -18.23 -26.31 8.50
C ASN A 63 -17.31 -26.22 9.73
N ASP A 64 -17.33 -27.25 10.58
CA ASP A 64 -16.53 -27.30 11.81
C ASP A 64 -15.02 -27.17 11.55
N ASP A 65 -14.52 -27.68 10.41
CA ASP A 65 -13.11 -27.54 10.03
C ASP A 65 -12.65 -26.06 9.87
N SER A 66 -13.59 -25.15 9.64
CA SER A 66 -13.30 -23.71 9.54
C SER A 66 -12.95 -23.05 10.89
N TYR A 67 -13.25 -23.74 11.99
CA TYR A 67 -12.95 -23.32 13.37
C TYR A 67 -11.69 -23.96 13.92
N ALA A 68 -11.15 -24.96 13.24
CA ALA A 68 -9.93 -25.62 13.65
C ALA A 68 -8.68 -24.81 13.26
N TYR A 69 -7.56 -25.09 13.94
CA TYR A 69 -6.25 -24.67 13.44
C TYR A 69 -5.96 -25.33 12.10
N CYS A 70 -5.48 -24.57 11.13
CA CYS A 70 -4.92 -25.11 9.90
C CYS A 70 -3.41 -25.33 10.04
N PRO A 71 -2.74 -25.98 9.07
CA PRO A 71 -1.27 -26.04 9.03
C PRO A 71 -0.65 -24.64 9.07
N THR A 72 0.55 -24.51 9.64
CA THR A 72 1.26 -23.22 9.79
C THR A 72 1.41 -22.46 8.47
N ARG A 73 1.62 -23.15 7.37
CA ARG A 73 1.68 -22.52 6.02
C ARG A 73 0.31 -22.05 5.50
N GLY A 74 -0.76 -22.54 6.09
CA GLY A 74 -2.15 -22.33 5.64
C GLY A 74 -2.80 -23.61 5.15
N VAL A 75 -4.11 -23.51 4.86
CA VAL A 75 -4.94 -24.61 4.35
C VAL A 75 -4.35 -25.19 3.06
N LEU A 76 -4.11 -26.50 3.02
CA LEU A 76 -3.41 -27.15 1.90
C LEU A 76 -4.18 -26.98 0.59
N GLU A 77 -5.48 -27.22 0.58
CA GLU A 77 -6.34 -27.09 -0.61
C GLU A 77 -6.27 -25.66 -1.20
N THR A 78 -6.23 -24.66 -0.32
CA THR A 78 -6.09 -23.26 -0.74
C THR A 78 -4.71 -22.98 -1.31
N ARG A 79 -3.65 -23.53 -0.72
CA ARG A 79 -2.27 -23.40 -1.24
C ARG A 79 -2.13 -24.09 -2.60
N GLU A 80 -2.71 -25.27 -2.78
CA GLU A 80 -2.76 -25.97 -4.07
C GLU A 80 -3.48 -25.14 -5.12
N PHE A 81 -4.62 -24.54 -4.77
CA PHE A 81 -5.38 -23.66 -5.66
C PHE A 81 -4.58 -22.43 -6.08
N VAL A 82 -3.92 -21.75 -5.16
CA VAL A 82 -3.09 -20.57 -5.45
C VAL A 82 -1.87 -20.96 -6.29
N CYS A 83 -1.22 -22.07 -5.96
CA CYS A 83 -0.11 -22.65 -6.73
C CYS A 83 -0.51 -22.90 -8.18
N ASP A 84 -1.66 -23.53 -8.41
CA ASP A 84 -2.21 -23.79 -9.74
C ASP A 84 -2.43 -22.49 -10.56
N ILE A 85 -2.97 -21.44 -9.94
CA ILE A 85 -3.18 -20.14 -10.60
C ILE A 85 -1.84 -19.55 -11.06
N THR A 86 -0.84 -19.57 -10.19
CA THR A 86 0.48 -19.01 -10.51
C THR A 86 1.18 -19.83 -11.59
N ASN A 87 1.20 -21.17 -11.47
CA ASN A 87 1.89 -22.04 -12.41
C ASN A 87 1.27 -22.04 -13.82
N ARG A 88 -0.05 -21.87 -13.95
CA ARG A 88 -0.73 -21.79 -15.27
C ARG A 88 -0.28 -20.63 -16.13
N ARG A 89 0.35 -19.59 -15.57
CA ARG A 89 0.89 -18.47 -16.35
C ARG A 89 2.17 -18.82 -17.11
N GLY A 90 2.85 -19.90 -16.72
CA GLY A 90 4.06 -20.38 -17.39
C GLY A 90 5.35 -19.66 -16.97
N GLY A 91 5.31 -18.76 -15.98
CA GLY A 91 6.48 -18.14 -15.36
C GLY A 91 7.20 -19.06 -14.37
N ALA A 92 7.69 -18.49 -13.27
CA ALA A 92 8.31 -19.28 -12.18
C ALA A 92 7.31 -20.31 -11.65
N GLN A 93 7.76 -21.55 -11.54
CA GLN A 93 6.96 -22.68 -11.04
C GLN A 93 7.19 -22.84 -9.54
N ILE A 94 6.11 -23.00 -8.79
CA ILE A 94 6.12 -23.16 -7.34
C ILE A 94 5.35 -24.41 -6.93
N THR A 95 5.54 -24.82 -5.70
CA THR A 95 4.79 -25.89 -5.04
C THR A 95 3.88 -25.29 -3.94
N PRO A 96 2.90 -26.03 -3.44
CA PRO A 96 2.11 -25.56 -2.29
C PRO A 96 2.96 -25.23 -1.06
N ASP A 97 4.17 -25.76 -0.96
CA ASP A 97 5.09 -25.46 0.15
C ASP A 97 5.84 -24.14 0.00
N ASP A 98 5.78 -23.52 -1.18
CA ASP A 98 6.30 -22.17 -1.43
C ASP A 98 5.28 -21.07 -1.09
N ILE A 99 4.10 -21.45 -0.60
CA ILE A 99 3.03 -20.52 -0.20
C ILE A 99 2.88 -20.51 1.32
N ILE A 100 2.86 -19.31 1.91
CA ILE A 100 2.68 -19.13 3.35
C ILE A 100 1.60 -18.08 3.58
N PHE A 101 0.53 -18.43 4.27
CA PHE A 101 -0.56 -17.52 4.66
C PHE A 101 -0.25 -16.77 5.95
N PHE A 102 -0.73 -15.53 6.04
CA PHE A 102 -0.55 -14.61 7.16
C PHE A 102 -1.88 -13.95 7.55
N ASN A 103 -1.93 -13.38 8.75
CA ASN A 103 -3.06 -12.58 9.23
C ASN A 103 -3.10 -11.18 8.57
N GLY A 104 -3.18 -11.18 7.24
CA GLY A 104 -3.06 -10.04 6.36
C GLY A 104 -1.60 -9.68 6.05
N LEU A 105 -1.39 -8.82 5.03
CA LEU A 105 -0.03 -8.48 4.59
C LEU A 105 0.77 -7.67 5.62
N GLY A 106 0.12 -6.94 6.54
CA GLY A 106 0.84 -6.29 7.64
C GLY A 106 1.59 -7.28 8.54
N ASP A 107 1.01 -8.47 8.78
CA ASP A 107 1.67 -9.57 9.49
C ASP A 107 2.81 -10.18 8.64
N ALA A 108 2.59 -10.39 7.34
CA ALA A 108 3.63 -10.85 6.43
C ALA A 108 4.83 -9.89 6.38
N ILE A 109 4.58 -8.60 6.23
CA ILE A 109 5.61 -7.55 6.23
C ILE A 109 6.41 -7.58 7.52
N ALA A 110 5.75 -7.59 8.68
CA ALA A 110 6.42 -7.62 9.98
C ALA A 110 7.34 -8.85 10.13
N LYS A 111 6.90 -10.02 9.65
CA LYS A 111 7.72 -11.25 9.72
C LYS A 111 8.84 -11.28 8.68
N VAL A 112 8.59 -10.80 7.47
CA VAL A 112 9.62 -10.72 6.43
C VAL A 112 10.76 -9.81 6.91
N TYR A 113 10.47 -8.58 7.30
CA TYR A 113 11.52 -7.66 7.77
C TYR A 113 12.12 -8.11 9.11
N GLY A 114 11.31 -8.55 10.07
CA GLY A 114 11.78 -8.97 11.40
C GLY A 114 12.69 -10.20 11.41
N ASN A 115 12.78 -10.95 10.32
CA ASN A 115 13.73 -12.08 10.18
C ASN A 115 14.97 -11.74 9.34
N LEU A 116 15.12 -10.49 8.88
CA LEU A 116 16.34 -9.99 8.28
C LEU A 116 17.36 -9.60 9.35
N ARG A 117 18.64 -9.69 9.02
CA ARG A 117 19.71 -9.11 9.88
C ARG A 117 19.63 -7.58 9.78
N PRO A 118 19.93 -6.83 10.83
CA PRO A 118 19.93 -5.36 10.79
C PRO A 118 20.78 -4.76 9.66
N GLU A 119 21.87 -5.44 9.28
CA GLU A 119 22.76 -5.02 8.19
C GLU A 119 22.25 -5.40 6.79
N SER A 120 21.22 -6.26 6.69
CA SER A 120 20.66 -6.69 5.40
C SER A 120 19.50 -5.78 5.03
N ARG A 121 19.80 -4.73 4.27
CA ARG A 121 18.86 -3.69 3.90
C ARG A 121 18.02 -4.07 2.68
N VAL A 122 16.79 -3.61 2.64
CA VAL A 122 15.89 -3.73 1.48
C VAL A 122 15.70 -2.33 0.89
N LEU A 123 16.21 -2.14 -0.33
CA LEU A 123 16.03 -0.91 -1.09
C LEU A 123 14.58 -0.79 -1.58
N MET A 124 13.86 0.26 -1.21
CA MET A 124 12.44 0.43 -1.49
C MET A 124 12.14 1.74 -2.26
N PRO A 125 10.96 1.87 -2.91
CA PRO A 125 10.59 3.11 -3.57
C PRO A 125 10.35 4.26 -2.57
N SER A 126 10.51 5.49 -3.03
CA SER A 126 10.12 6.71 -2.32
C SER A 126 9.34 7.62 -3.28
N PRO A 127 8.03 7.90 -3.00
CA PRO A 127 7.23 7.48 -1.84
C PRO A 127 6.95 5.98 -1.80
N THR A 128 6.62 5.45 -0.60
CA THR A 128 6.29 4.03 -0.40
C THR A 128 5.17 3.82 0.61
N TYR A 129 4.52 2.67 0.55
CA TYR A 129 3.53 2.28 1.56
C TYR A 129 4.17 2.18 2.94
N THR A 130 3.67 2.97 3.89
CA THR A 130 4.28 3.23 5.20
C THR A 130 4.56 1.96 6.01
N THR A 131 3.77 0.88 5.86
CA THR A 131 4.02 -0.37 6.58
C THR A 131 5.34 -1.02 6.17
N HIS A 132 5.75 -0.90 4.89
CA HIS A 132 7.03 -1.41 4.43
C HIS A 132 8.20 -0.57 4.97
N SER A 133 8.11 0.77 4.90
CA SER A 133 9.17 1.65 5.43
C SER A 133 9.34 1.51 6.93
N ILE A 134 8.24 1.36 7.68
CA ILE A 134 8.28 1.07 9.12
C ILE A 134 8.92 -0.29 9.39
N GLY A 135 8.57 -1.33 8.62
CA GLY A 135 9.16 -2.66 8.76
C GLY A 135 10.66 -2.65 8.54
N GLU A 136 11.12 -1.96 7.50
CA GLU A 136 12.55 -1.83 7.17
C GLU A 136 13.30 -1.01 8.22
N ALA A 137 12.77 0.15 8.61
CA ALA A 137 13.39 0.99 9.64
C ALA A 137 13.49 0.26 10.99
N SER A 138 12.45 -0.48 11.36
CA SER A 138 12.38 -1.19 12.62
C SER A 138 13.39 -2.33 12.74
N HIS A 139 13.57 -3.14 11.66
CA HIS A 139 14.55 -4.22 11.69
C HIS A 139 15.99 -3.73 11.63
N ALA A 140 16.24 -2.71 10.84
CA ALA A 140 17.57 -2.12 10.66
C ALA A 140 17.96 -1.15 11.78
N ASN A 141 16.98 -0.70 12.57
CA ASN A 141 17.15 0.39 13.55
C ASN A 141 17.79 1.64 12.90
N ALA A 142 17.37 1.97 11.68
CA ALA A 142 17.89 3.05 10.84
C ALA A 142 16.83 3.57 9.88
N ILE A 143 17.06 4.74 9.31
CA ILE A 143 16.21 5.31 8.24
C ILE A 143 16.18 4.35 7.05
N PRO A 144 15.00 4.11 6.41
CA PRO A 144 14.88 3.28 5.23
C PRO A 144 15.79 3.72 4.09
N VAL A 145 16.33 2.78 3.35
CA VAL A 145 17.10 3.05 2.12
C VAL A 145 16.15 3.04 0.94
N CYS A 146 16.08 4.15 0.20
CA CYS A 146 15.10 4.31 -0.86
C CYS A 146 15.69 4.74 -2.18
N TYR A 147 15.09 4.28 -3.29
CA TYR A 147 15.26 4.86 -4.62
C TYR A 147 14.07 5.76 -4.95
N ARG A 148 14.34 6.78 -5.76
CA ARG A 148 13.33 7.80 -6.07
C ARG A 148 12.33 7.31 -7.13
N LEU A 149 11.06 7.66 -6.92
CA LEU A 149 10.04 7.68 -7.97
C LEU A 149 9.93 9.10 -8.50
N LYS A 150 9.86 9.25 -9.84
CA LYS A 150 9.84 10.56 -10.51
C LYS A 150 8.43 10.97 -10.93
N PRO A 151 7.79 11.96 -10.27
CA PRO A 151 6.48 12.45 -10.70
C PRO A 151 6.46 12.94 -12.14
N GLU A 152 7.55 13.56 -12.61
CA GLU A 152 7.71 14.05 -13.97
C GLU A 152 7.82 12.94 -15.02
N ASP A 153 8.06 11.70 -14.60
CA ASP A 153 8.13 10.50 -15.42
C ASP A 153 7.12 9.44 -14.95
N ASN A 154 5.88 9.86 -14.80
CA ASN A 154 4.76 8.99 -14.38
C ASN A 154 5.02 8.17 -13.10
N TRP A 155 5.76 8.72 -12.15
CA TRP A 155 6.15 8.02 -10.92
C TRP A 155 6.96 6.73 -11.15
N PHE A 156 7.62 6.60 -12.30
CA PHE A 156 8.49 5.46 -12.52
C PHE A 156 9.78 5.59 -11.72
N PRO A 157 10.36 4.46 -11.30
CA PRO A 157 11.66 4.42 -10.65
C PRO A 157 12.74 5.16 -11.44
N ASP A 158 13.49 6.01 -10.76
CA ASP A 158 14.76 6.49 -11.28
C ASP A 158 15.77 5.34 -11.27
N MET A 159 15.95 4.74 -12.46
CA MET A 159 16.76 3.52 -12.60
C MET A 159 18.26 3.76 -12.37
N GLU A 160 18.73 4.97 -12.58
CA GLU A 160 20.11 5.33 -12.27
C GLU A 160 20.32 5.45 -10.75
N ASP A 161 19.38 6.09 -10.07
CA ASP A 161 19.37 6.22 -8.61
C ASP A 161 19.28 4.82 -7.94
N LEU A 162 18.38 3.97 -8.42
CA LEU A 162 18.22 2.60 -7.94
C LEU A 162 19.52 1.80 -8.09
N GLU A 163 20.13 1.81 -9.28
CA GLU A 163 21.36 1.07 -9.55
C GLU A 163 22.54 1.62 -8.77
N ASN A 164 22.65 2.95 -8.61
CA ASN A 164 23.69 3.58 -7.80
C ASN A 164 23.58 3.18 -6.33
N HIS A 165 22.38 3.14 -5.76
CA HIS A 165 22.18 2.65 -4.41
C HIS A 165 22.68 1.22 -4.24
N VAL A 166 22.32 0.32 -5.14
CA VAL A 166 22.76 -1.09 -5.10
C VAL A 166 24.28 -1.19 -5.25
N LYS A 167 24.85 -0.46 -6.20
CA LYS A 167 26.28 -0.52 -6.52
C LYS A 167 27.19 -0.02 -5.39
N TYR A 168 26.76 1.04 -4.71
CA TYR A 168 27.62 1.73 -3.72
C TYR A 168 27.25 1.40 -2.27
N ASN A 169 26.17 0.67 -2.01
CA ASN A 169 25.79 0.22 -0.68
C ASN A 169 25.74 -1.31 -0.59
N PRO A 170 26.83 -1.95 -0.13
CA PRO A 170 26.91 -3.42 -0.05
C PRO A 170 25.99 -4.04 1.02
N GLN A 171 25.31 -3.24 1.84
CA GLN A 171 24.34 -3.72 2.80
C GLN A 171 22.99 -4.05 2.12
N ILE A 172 22.73 -3.54 0.92
CA ILE A 172 21.49 -3.85 0.19
C ILE A 172 21.52 -5.32 -0.21
N SER A 173 20.54 -6.06 0.28
CA SER A 173 20.36 -7.50 0.06
C SER A 173 19.12 -7.79 -0.79
N GLY A 174 18.19 -6.85 -0.88
CA GLY A 174 16.95 -6.99 -1.65
C GLY A 174 16.45 -5.67 -2.22
N ILE A 175 15.62 -5.78 -3.26
CA ILE A 175 14.88 -4.66 -3.86
C ILE A 175 13.39 -4.92 -3.66
N MET A 176 12.66 -3.90 -3.18
CA MET A 176 11.23 -3.95 -3.01
C MET A 176 10.55 -3.12 -4.10
N ILE A 177 9.47 -3.68 -4.67
CA ILE A 177 8.58 -3.02 -5.62
C ILE A 177 7.13 -3.16 -5.15
N ILE A 178 6.30 -2.17 -5.44
CA ILE A 178 4.85 -2.21 -5.26
C ILE A 178 4.23 -2.01 -6.64
N ASN A 179 3.47 -2.98 -7.13
CA ASN A 179 2.92 -2.87 -8.48
C ASN A 179 1.58 -3.60 -8.63
N PRO A 180 0.47 -2.88 -8.88
CA PRO A 180 0.28 -1.40 -8.90
C PRO A 180 0.63 -0.71 -7.60
N ASP A 181 1.11 0.54 -7.69
CA ASP A 181 1.74 1.23 -6.58
C ASP A 181 0.75 1.97 -5.65
N ASN A 182 1.05 1.94 -4.37
CA ASN A 182 0.49 2.79 -3.33
C ASN A 182 1.65 3.58 -2.68
N PRO A 183 1.72 4.91 -2.83
CA PRO A 183 0.57 5.83 -2.97
C PRO A 183 0.27 6.35 -4.39
N THR A 184 1.04 6.04 -5.41
CA THR A 184 1.03 6.78 -6.67
C THR A 184 -0.10 6.37 -7.63
N GLY A 185 -0.60 5.13 -7.52
CA GLY A 185 -1.62 4.59 -8.42
C GLY A 185 -1.09 4.22 -9.81
N MET A 186 0.24 4.07 -9.94
CA MET A 186 0.86 3.75 -11.22
C MET A 186 1.11 2.26 -11.37
N VAL A 187 1.13 1.81 -12.63
CA VAL A 187 1.50 0.46 -13.04
C VAL A 187 2.83 0.54 -13.77
N TYR A 188 3.81 -0.25 -13.35
CA TYR A 188 5.13 -0.24 -13.98
C TYR A 188 5.12 -1.03 -15.28
N PRO A 189 5.67 -0.46 -16.37
CA PRO A 189 5.86 -1.17 -17.62
C PRO A 189 6.72 -2.44 -17.46
N VAL A 190 6.42 -3.46 -18.26
CA VAL A 190 7.14 -4.74 -18.23
C VAL A 190 8.64 -4.56 -18.40
N GLU A 191 9.06 -3.68 -19.29
CA GLU A 191 10.50 -3.43 -19.54
C GLU A 191 11.21 -2.81 -18.34
N LEU A 192 10.50 -2.00 -17.56
CA LEU A 192 11.02 -1.44 -16.31
C LEU A 192 11.22 -2.55 -15.25
N LEU A 193 10.21 -3.43 -15.09
CA LEU A 193 10.30 -4.56 -14.19
C LEU A 193 11.45 -5.51 -14.58
N LYS A 194 11.62 -5.80 -15.87
CA LYS A 194 12.75 -6.60 -16.38
C LYS A 194 14.10 -5.98 -16.04
N ARG A 195 14.23 -4.65 -16.12
CA ARG A 195 15.46 -3.94 -15.73
C ARG A 195 15.75 -4.09 -14.24
N ILE A 196 14.73 -3.97 -13.38
CA ILE A 196 14.88 -4.18 -11.93
C ILE A 196 15.33 -5.61 -11.64
N VAL A 197 14.71 -6.61 -12.30
CA VAL A 197 15.11 -8.03 -12.17
C VAL A 197 16.55 -8.24 -12.65
N ALA A 198 16.96 -7.59 -13.75
CA ALA A 198 18.33 -7.69 -14.24
C ALA A 198 19.36 -7.11 -13.26
N ILE A 199 19.06 -5.98 -12.62
CA ILE A 199 19.90 -5.40 -11.56
C ILE A 199 19.94 -6.37 -10.36
N ALA A 200 18.82 -6.90 -9.90
CA ALA A 200 18.80 -7.86 -8.81
C ALA A 200 19.65 -9.10 -9.12
N LYS A 201 19.57 -9.62 -10.36
CA LYS A 201 20.42 -10.74 -10.81
C LYS A 201 21.89 -10.36 -10.84
N GLN A 202 22.25 -9.18 -11.35
CA GLN A 202 23.65 -8.72 -11.48
C GLN A 202 24.34 -8.59 -10.12
N TYR A 203 23.60 -8.19 -9.09
CA TYR A 203 24.13 -7.91 -7.77
C TYR A 203 23.78 -8.95 -6.70
N ASP A 204 23.28 -10.13 -7.09
CA ASP A 204 22.89 -11.23 -6.17
C ASP A 204 21.87 -10.82 -5.11
N LEU A 205 20.86 -10.05 -5.50
CA LEU A 205 19.81 -9.58 -4.61
C LEU A 205 18.53 -10.41 -4.75
N PHE A 206 17.72 -10.44 -3.70
CA PHE A 206 16.35 -10.95 -3.81
C PHE A 206 15.36 -9.82 -4.10
N ILE A 207 14.16 -10.16 -4.55
CA ILE A 207 13.08 -9.19 -4.79
C ILE A 207 11.92 -9.45 -3.81
N ILE A 208 11.36 -8.37 -3.26
CA ILE A 208 10.04 -8.35 -2.62
C ILE A 208 9.09 -7.59 -3.54
N ALA A 209 8.02 -8.26 -4.01
CA ALA A 209 7.00 -7.64 -4.83
C ALA A 209 5.67 -7.60 -4.07
N ASP A 210 5.21 -6.41 -3.69
CA ASP A 210 3.84 -6.23 -3.17
C ASP A 210 2.89 -6.10 -4.35
N GLU A 211 2.12 -7.17 -4.60
CA GLU A 211 1.17 -7.31 -5.69
C GLU A 211 -0.29 -7.30 -5.20
N VAL A 212 -0.56 -6.73 -4.02
CA VAL A 212 -1.91 -6.73 -3.43
C VAL A 212 -2.97 -6.03 -4.28
N TYR A 213 -2.56 -5.20 -5.23
CA TYR A 213 -3.41 -4.53 -6.22
C TYR A 213 -3.32 -5.16 -7.62
N GLY A 214 -2.70 -6.33 -7.78
CA GLY A 214 -2.30 -6.92 -9.05
C GLY A 214 -3.37 -6.95 -10.13
N ASN A 215 -4.63 -7.16 -9.77
CA ASN A 215 -5.76 -7.17 -10.71
C ASN A 215 -6.55 -5.84 -10.76
N ILE A 216 -6.16 -4.82 -10.01
CA ILE A 216 -6.82 -3.50 -10.02
C ILE A 216 -6.05 -2.59 -10.98
N VAL A 217 -6.35 -2.73 -12.28
CA VAL A 217 -5.68 -2.01 -13.37
C VAL A 217 -6.72 -1.49 -14.35
N TYR A 218 -6.55 -0.27 -14.84
CA TYR A 218 -7.49 0.42 -15.70
C TYR A 218 -6.78 1.38 -16.67
N ASN A 219 -7.57 2.17 -17.43
CA ASN A 219 -7.07 3.09 -18.47
C ASN A 219 -6.26 2.39 -19.57
N GLY A 220 -6.62 1.12 -19.88
CA GLY A 220 -6.00 0.36 -20.95
C GLY A 220 -4.66 -0.29 -20.58
N GLU A 221 -4.21 -0.16 -19.36
CA GLU A 221 -2.98 -0.79 -18.87
C GLU A 221 -3.21 -2.24 -18.42
N SER A 222 -2.11 -2.96 -18.26
CA SER A 222 -2.09 -4.33 -17.73
C SER A 222 -0.87 -4.53 -16.85
N THR A 223 -1.02 -5.37 -15.83
CA THR A 223 0.12 -5.82 -15.01
C THR A 223 0.65 -7.16 -15.49
N VAL A 224 1.94 -7.37 -15.27
CA VAL A 224 2.56 -8.69 -15.36
C VAL A 224 3.10 -9.02 -13.95
N PRO A 225 2.66 -10.12 -13.34
CA PRO A 225 3.16 -10.54 -12.04
C PRO A 225 4.66 -10.79 -12.09
N ILE A 226 5.34 -10.54 -10.97
CA ILE A 226 6.80 -10.76 -10.91
C ILE A 226 7.19 -12.21 -11.21
N SER A 227 6.31 -13.18 -10.90
CA SER A 227 6.51 -14.60 -11.23
C SER A 227 6.85 -14.84 -12.69
N ASP A 228 6.30 -14.06 -13.59
CA ASP A 228 6.46 -14.24 -15.03
C ASP A 228 7.75 -13.62 -15.57
N LEU A 229 8.41 -12.76 -14.77
CA LEU A 229 9.60 -12.00 -15.15
C LEU A 229 10.85 -12.36 -14.36
N ILE A 230 10.69 -13.01 -13.20
CA ILE A 230 11.74 -13.16 -12.20
C ILE A 230 12.92 -14.06 -12.65
N GLY A 231 12.70 -14.96 -13.63
CA GLY A 231 13.72 -15.90 -14.08
C GLY A 231 14.27 -16.73 -12.93
N GLU A 232 15.56 -16.57 -12.63
CA GLU A 232 16.27 -17.33 -11.59
C GLU A 232 16.48 -16.53 -10.29
N VAL A 233 16.07 -15.26 -10.23
CA VAL A 233 16.25 -14.40 -9.07
C VAL A 233 15.37 -14.88 -7.92
N PRO A 234 15.88 -15.04 -6.69
CA PRO A 234 15.06 -15.33 -5.53
C PRO A 234 14.07 -14.22 -5.24
N ALA A 235 12.81 -14.54 -4.97
CA ALA A 235 11.82 -13.50 -4.71
C ALA A 235 10.69 -13.94 -3.78
N ILE A 236 10.03 -12.95 -3.20
CA ILE A 236 8.78 -13.05 -2.44
C ILE A 236 7.76 -12.15 -3.11
N ALA A 237 6.64 -12.70 -3.61
CA ALA A 237 5.48 -11.91 -3.94
C ALA A 237 4.50 -11.88 -2.75
N MET A 238 3.96 -10.71 -2.44
CA MET A 238 2.97 -10.50 -1.38
C MET A 238 1.61 -10.29 -2.00
N LYS A 239 0.64 -11.13 -1.64
CA LYS A 239 -0.73 -11.12 -2.20
C LYS A 239 -1.78 -11.23 -1.11
N GLY A 240 -2.99 -10.80 -1.40
CA GLY A 240 -4.08 -10.88 -0.44
C GLY A 240 -5.40 -10.39 -0.99
N ILE A 241 -6.48 -10.70 -0.27
CA ILE A 241 -7.85 -10.42 -0.71
C ILE A 241 -8.42 -9.10 -0.17
N SER A 242 -7.61 -8.32 0.55
CA SER A 242 -8.09 -7.08 1.19
C SER A 242 -8.51 -5.99 0.20
N LYS A 243 -8.01 -6.01 -1.02
CA LYS A 243 -8.17 -4.95 -2.01
C LYS A 243 -8.93 -5.40 -3.25
N GLU A 244 -8.50 -6.48 -3.85
CA GLU A 244 -9.15 -7.08 -5.02
C GLU A 244 -10.55 -7.61 -4.68
N LEU A 245 -10.67 -8.39 -3.63
CA LEU A 245 -11.92 -8.66 -2.95
C LEU A 245 -12.01 -7.66 -1.78
N PRO A 246 -13.04 -6.80 -1.68
CA PRO A 246 -13.05 -5.75 -0.67
C PRO A 246 -13.32 -6.33 0.73
N TRP A 247 -12.45 -7.23 1.17
CA TRP A 247 -12.59 -7.92 2.45
C TRP A 247 -11.35 -7.75 3.34
N PRO A 248 -10.95 -6.50 3.68
CA PRO A 248 -9.79 -6.24 4.53
C PRO A 248 -9.94 -6.83 5.93
N GLY A 249 -11.17 -6.95 6.42
CA GLY A 249 -11.50 -7.57 7.71
C GLY A 249 -11.27 -9.09 7.77
N SER A 250 -11.11 -9.77 6.64
CA SER A 250 -10.78 -11.21 6.59
C SER A 250 -9.42 -11.53 7.21
N ARG A 251 -8.51 -10.56 7.21
CA ARG A 251 -7.10 -10.76 7.58
C ARG A 251 -6.46 -11.94 6.84
N CYS A 252 -6.69 -12.04 5.53
CA CYS A 252 -6.16 -13.09 4.68
C CYS A 252 -5.21 -12.51 3.63
N GLY A 253 -3.93 -12.83 3.78
CA GLY A 253 -2.87 -12.52 2.82
C GLY A 253 -1.86 -13.65 2.82
N TRP A 254 -1.04 -13.73 1.80
CA TRP A 254 -0.01 -14.77 1.67
C TRP A 254 1.22 -14.25 0.95
N ILE A 255 2.31 -14.97 1.10
CA ILE A 255 3.48 -14.83 0.25
C ILE A 255 3.62 -16.05 -0.66
N GLU A 256 4.11 -15.79 -1.87
CA GLU A 256 4.59 -16.81 -2.80
C GLU A 256 6.11 -16.67 -2.90
N VAL A 257 6.84 -17.76 -2.69
CA VAL A 257 8.30 -17.78 -2.72
C VAL A 257 8.76 -18.33 -4.05
N TYR A 258 9.56 -17.57 -4.78
CA TYR A 258 10.12 -17.98 -6.05
C TYR A 258 11.61 -18.26 -5.91
N ASN A 259 12.08 -19.34 -6.55
CA ASN A 259 13.49 -19.75 -6.58
C ASN A 259 14.12 -19.91 -5.17
N GLY A 260 13.32 -20.36 -4.19
CA GLY A 260 13.73 -20.49 -2.80
C GLY A 260 14.97 -21.36 -2.56
N GLU A 261 15.23 -22.32 -3.46
CA GLU A 261 16.35 -23.26 -3.41
C GLU A 261 17.63 -22.75 -4.10
N ARG A 262 17.57 -21.65 -4.82
CA ARG A 262 18.69 -21.14 -5.62
C ARG A 262 19.85 -20.61 -4.76
N ASP A 263 19.55 -20.00 -3.63
CA ASP A 263 20.55 -19.49 -2.70
C ASP A 263 20.29 -20.06 -1.29
N PRO A 264 21.27 -20.74 -0.68
CA PRO A 264 21.12 -21.29 0.66
C PRO A 264 20.82 -20.25 1.74
N ARG A 265 21.26 -18.99 1.56
CA ARG A 265 20.99 -17.86 2.48
C ARG A 265 19.53 -17.46 2.38
N PHE A 266 19.00 -17.35 1.16
CA PHE A 266 17.60 -17.03 0.92
C PHE A 266 16.70 -18.16 1.45
N ARG A 267 17.02 -19.43 1.21
CA ARG A 267 16.32 -20.55 1.81
C ARG A 267 16.29 -20.48 3.34
N LYS A 268 17.45 -20.19 3.96
CA LYS A 268 17.53 -20.02 5.41
C LYS A 268 16.62 -18.88 5.89
N PHE A 269 16.54 -17.79 5.13
CA PHE A 269 15.65 -16.67 5.41
C PHE A 269 14.17 -17.09 5.36
N ILE A 270 13.74 -17.80 4.32
CA ILE A 270 12.36 -18.31 4.22
C ILE A 270 12.04 -19.27 5.36
N ASN A 271 12.97 -20.15 5.73
CA ASN A 271 12.80 -21.05 6.87
C ASN A 271 12.68 -20.29 8.21
N ALA A 272 13.41 -19.17 8.38
CA ALA A 272 13.28 -18.33 9.57
C ALA A 272 11.89 -17.65 9.63
N ILE A 273 11.37 -17.15 8.51
CA ILE A 273 10.00 -16.63 8.42
C ILE A 273 8.98 -17.70 8.84
N LEU A 274 9.11 -18.91 8.30
CA LEU A 274 8.23 -20.02 8.66
C LEU A 274 8.34 -20.38 10.15
N SER A 275 9.55 -20.44 10.68
CA SER A 275 9.79 -20.73 12.12
C SER A 275 9.16 -19.67 13.03
N SER A 276 9.28 -18.39 12.66
CA SER A 276 8.63 -17.32 13.42
C SER A 276 7.10 -17.39 13.33
N LYS A 277 6.58 -17.90 12.21
CA LYS A 277 5.16 -18.16 11.99
C LYS A 277 4.62 -19.30 12.86
N MET A 278 5.43 -20.32 13.15
CA MET A 278 5.04 -21.43 14.03
C MET A 278 4.65 -20.97 15.44
N ASN A 279 5.18 -19.86 15.91
CA ASN A 279 4.82 -19.28 17.22
C ASN A 279 3.34 -18.81 17.28
N GLU A 280 2.72 -18.57 16.13
CA GLU A 280 1.30 -18.20 16.01
C GLU A 280 0.40 -19.42 15.77
N VAL A 281 0.99 -20.60 15.57
CA VAL A 281 0.36 -21.84 15.12
C VAL A 281 -0.05 -21.75 13.66
N CYS A 282 -1.01 -20.87 13.30
CA CYS A 282 -1.50 -20.66 11.92
C CYS A 282 -2.14 -19.28 11.76
N SER A 283 -2.52 -18.95 10.54
CA SER A 283 -3.37 -17.79 10.21
C SER A 283 -4.84 -18.16 10.27
N THR A 284 -5.74 -17.17 10.22
CA THR A 284 -7.20 -17.34 10.22
C THR A 284 -7.65 -18.34 9.16
N THR A 285 -8.31 -19.44 9.57
CA THR A 285 -8.66 -20.58 8.71
C THR A 285 -9.83 -20.28 7.77
N LEU A 286 -10.93 -19.74 8.29
CA LEU A 286 -12.17 -19.51 7.53
C LEU A 286 -11.96 -18.75 6.21
N PRO A 287 -11.31 -17.58 6.14
CA PRO A 287 -11.17 -16.86 4.88
C PRO A 287 -10.28 -17.59 3.87
N GLN A 288 -9.31 -18.40 4.32
CA GLN A 288 -8.51 -19.24 3.44
C GLN A 288 -9.39 -20.27 2.75
N ARG A 289 -10.27 -20.96 3.49
CA ARG A 289 -11.19 -21.97 2.95
C ARG A 289 -12.18 -21.36 1.95
N CYS A 290 -12.59 -20.12 2.16
CA CYS A 290 -13.50 -19.42 1.24
C CYS A 290 -12.82 -19.08 -0.10
N LEU A 291 -11.51 -18.85 -0.12
CA LEU A 291 -10.80 -18.27 -1.27
C LEU A 291 -10.98 -19.04 -2.58
N PRO A 292 -10.82 -20.38 -2.65
CA PRO A 292 -11.02 -21.13 -3.90
C PRO A 292 -12.45 -21.01 -4.44
N ALA A 293 -13.47 -21.06 -3.58
CA ALA A 293 -14.86 -20.96 -3.99
C ALA A 293 -15.21 -19.55 -4.48
N VAL A 294 -14.67 -18.51 -3.84
CA VAL A 294 -14.86 -17.12 -4.25
C VAL A 294 -14.24 -16.85 -5.61
N MET A 295 -12.99 -17.24 -5.82
CA MET A 295 -12.26 -16.96 -7.08
C MET A 295 -12.72 -17.83 -8.26
N ARG A 296 -13.31 -19.01 -8.01
CA ARG A 296 -13.94 -19.86 -9.03
C ARG A 296 -15.40 -19.50 -9.32
N HIS A 297 -15.98 -18.59 -8.56
CA HIS A 297 -17.41 -18.27 -8.72
C HIS A 297 -17.68 -17.60 -10.08
N PRO A 298 -18.74 -18.00 -10.82
CA PRO A 298 -19.04 -17.45 -12.15
C PRO A 298 -19.13 -15.92 -12.22
N ASN A 299 -19.53 -15.29 -11.13
CA ASN A 299 -19.65 -13.82 -11.03
C ASN A 299 -18.36 -13.11 -10.62
N TYR A 300 -17.27 -13.82 -10.33
CA TYR A 300 -16.04 -13.21 -9.82
C TYR A 300 -15.44 -12.21 -10.81
N GLU A 301 -15.22 -12.62 -12.05
CA GLU A 301 -14.61 -11.76 -13.07
C GLU A 301 -15.47 -10.53 -13.41
N SER A 302 -16.79 -10.73 -13.55
CA SER A 302 -17.72 -9.61 -13.83
C SER A 302 -17.76 -8.60 -12.67
N TYR A 303 -17.75 -9.10 -11.44
CA TYR A 303 -17.70 -8.27 -10.24
C TYR A 303 -16.41 -7.45 -10.16
N LEU A 304 -15.26 -8.08 -10.39
CA LEU A 304 -13.97 -7.40 -10.41
C LEU A 304 -13.93 -6.32 -11.50
N LYS A 305 -14.39 -6.65 -12.70
CA LYS A 305 -14.45 -5.71 -13.84
C LYS A 305 -15.34 -4.49 -13.53
N GLU A 306 -16.48 -4.67 -12.90
CA GLU A 306 -17.36 -3.57 -12.48
C GLU A 306 -16.66 -2.63 -11.51
N ARG A 307 -15.98 -3.18 -10.51
CA ARG A 307 -15.20 -2.40 -9.53
C ARG A 307 -14.08 -1.61 -10.19
N ILE A 308 -13.30 -2.25 -11.05
CA ILE A 308 -12.20 -1.61 -11.79
C ILE A 308 -12.74 -0.47 -12.65
N SER A 309 -13.85 -0.67 -13.38
CA SER A 309 -14.47 0.39 -14.19
C SER A 309 -14.93 1.57 -13.34
N ARG A 310 -15.37 1.36 -12.11
CA ARG A 310 -15.68 2.44 -11.16
C ARG A 310 -14.42 3.20 -10.77
N TYR A 311 -13.34 2.52 -10.39
CA TYR A 311 -12.07 3.17 -10.03
C TYR A 311 -11.51 3.98 -11.20
N GLU A 312 -11.61 3.48 -12.42
CA GLU A 312 -11.23 4.20 -13.63
C GLU A 312 -12.00 5.52 -13.77
N ARG A 313 -13.34 5.49 -13.61
CA ARG A 313 -14.16 6.72 -13.67
C ARG A 313 -13.77 7.71 -12.58
N MET A 314 -13.61 7.25 -11.33
CA MET A 314 -13.20 8.12 -10.22
C MET A 314 -11.80 8.71 -10.45
N SER A 315 -10.86 7.89 -10.94
CA SER A 315 -9.51 8.36 -11.31
C SER A 315 -9.57 9.47 -12.36
N ASN A 316 -10.36 9.29 -13.40
CA ASN A 316 -10.47 10.28 -14.48
C ASN A 316 -11.12 11.59 -14.01
N ILE A 317 -12.15 11.52 -13.16
CA ILE A 317 -12.79 12.72 -12.55
C ILE A 317 -11.79 13.45 -11.66
N THR A 318 -11.10 12.73 -10.79
CA THR A 318 -10.12 13.29 -9.85
C THR A 318 -8.94 13.93 -10.61
N TYR A 319 -8.40 13.22 -11.60
CA TYR A 319 -7.32 13.73 -12.45
C TYR A 319 -7.72 15.01 -13.17
N GLN A 320 -8.90 15.03 -13.81
CA GLN A 320 -9.39 16.21 -14.51
C GLN A 320 -9.50 17.42 -13.58
N ALA A 321 -10.06 17.24 -12.39
CA ALA A 321 -10.23 18.34 -11.45
C ALA A 321 -8.87 18.87 -10.94
N LEU A 322 -7.97 17.99 -10.51
CA LEU A 322 -6.71 18.40 -9.89
C LEU A 322 -5.67 18.90 -10.89
N SER A 323 -5.66 18.40 -12.14
CA SER A 323 -4.71 18.81 -13.17
C SER A 323 -4.88 20.27 -13.63
N GLU A 324 -6.06 20.87 -13.39
CA GLU A 324 -6.35 22.26 -13.70
C GLU A 324 -5.81 23.25 -12.64
N VAL A 325 -5.36 22.74 -11.47
CA VAL A 325 -4.89 23.60 -10.37
C VAL A 325 -3.42 23.98 -10.60
N PRO A 326 -3.11 25.28 -10.79
CA PRO A 326 -1.72 25.73 -10.85
C PRO A 326 -0.97 25.37 -9.56
N GLY A 327 0.28 24.91 -9.72
CA GLY A 327 1.11 24.53 -8.56
C GLY A 327 1.05 23.05 -8.19
N LEU A 328 0.16 22.24 -8.79
CA LEU A 328 0.16 20.80 -8.66
C LEU A 328 0.89 20.12 -9.83
N ALA A 329 1.47 18.95 -9.58
CA ALA A 329 1.95 18.02 -10.59
C ALA A 329 1.12 16.73 -10.48
N VAL A 330 0.23 16.52 -11.43
CA VAL A 330 -0.79 15.45 -11.35
C VAL A 330 -0.58 14.45 -12.46
N ASN A 331 -0.47 13.18 -12.11
CA ASN A 331 -0.38 12.07 -13.05
C ASN A 331 -1.72 11.33 -13.12
N ARG A 332 -2.11 10.90 -14.31
CA ARG A 332 -3.27 10.03 -14.50
C ARG A 332 -2.93 8.64 -14.00
N THR A 333 -3.65 8.16 -13.00
CA THR A 333 -3.42 6.83 -12.45
C THR A 333 -3.95 5.73 -13.36
N ASN A 334 -3.39 4.56 -13.27
CA ASN A 334 -3.75 3.40 -14.10
C ASN A 334 -3.83 2.08 -13.30
N GLY A 335 -3.66 2.14 -11.99
CA GLY A 335 -3.82 0.99 -11.09
C GLY A 335 -4.09 1.37 -9.64
N ALA A 336 -4.35 0.37 -8.82
CA ALA A 336 -4.78 0.53 -7.44
C ALA A 336 -6.02 1.44 -7.31
N PHE A 337 -6.17 2.16 -6.22
CA PHE A 337 -7.23 3.15 -6.02
C PHE A 337 -6.72 4.35 -5.20
N TYR A 338 -5.52 4.80 -5.53
CA TYR A 338 -4.88 5.99 -4.95
C TYR A 338 -4.35 6.92 -6.02
N MET A 339 -4.20 8.18 -5.64
CA MET A 339 -3.52 9.18 -6.44
C MET A 339 -2.64 10.03 -5.52
N ALA A 340 -1.33 10.01 -5.75
CA ALA A 340 -0.39 10.94 -5.13
C ALA A 340 -0.30 12.21 -5.97
N VAL A 341 -0.40 13.36 -5.30
CA VAL A 341 -0.45 14.68 -5.91
C VAL A 341 0.61 15.56 -5.27
N PRO A 342 1.82 15.64 -5.83
CA PRO A 342 2.85 16.53 -5.32
C PRO A 342 2.58 17.98 -5.72
N PHE A 343 2.96 18.90 -4.85
CA PHE A 343 3.10 20.32 -5.19
C PHE A 343 4.39 20.53 -5.97
N LYS A 344 4.37 21.46 -6.91
CA LYS A 344 5.58 21.91 -7.57
C LYS A 344 6.52 22.58 -6.57
N GLU A 345 7.81 22.53 -6.84
CA GLU A 345 8.83 23.10 -5.96
C GLU A 345 8.57 24.58 -5.66
N GLY A 346 8.76 24.98 -4.41
CA GLY A 346 8.59 26.36 -3.94
C GLY A 346 7.14 26.86 -3.80
N VAL A 347 6.14 26.04 -4.10
CA VAL A 347 4.72 26.45 -4.03
C VAL A 347 4.20 26.42 -2.61
N LEU A 348 4.62 25.46 -1.78
CA LEU A 348 4.25 25.40 -0.36
C LEU A 348 5.29 26.09 0.53
N ASN A 349 4.77 26.72 1.59
CA ASN A 349 5.59 27.32 2.64
C ASN A 349 4.95 27.14 4.03
N HIS A 350 5.61 27.66 5.06
CA HIS A 350 5.16 27.52 6.47
C HIS A 350 4.19 28.61 6.92
N THR A 351 3.78 29.56 6.08
CA THR A 351 2.93 30.70 6.46
C THR A 351 1.52 30.59 5.91
N GLN A 352 1.29 29.80 4.87
CA GLN A 352 0.00 29.60 4.22
C GLN A 352 -1.07 29.08 5.19
N THR A 353 -2.29 29.61 5.05
CA THR A 353 -3.42 29.30 5.95
C THR A 353 -4.74 29.29 5.19
N LEU A 354 -5.78 28.72 5.82
CA LEU A 354 -7.18 28.93 5.47
C LEU A 354 -7.93 29.41 6.73
N PRO A 355 -8.97 30.24 6.59
CA PRO A 355 -9.76 30.66 7.73
C PRO A 355 -10.48 29.47 8.37
N ILE A 356 -10.44 29.39 9.71
CA ILE A 356 -11.14 28.37 10.48
C ILE A 356 -12.09 29.14 11.41
N GLU A 357 -13.40 29.05 11.15
CA GLU A 357 -14.41 29.81 11.89
C GLU A 357 -14.59 29.35 13.33
N ASN A 358 -14.63 28.00 13.53
CA ASN A 358 -14.78 27.44 14.87
C ASN A 358 -13.47 27.57 15.67
N ALA A 359 -13.56 28.20 16.85
CA ALA A 359 -12.40 28.50 17.67
C ALA A 359 -11.68 27.27 18.22
N GLU A 360 -12.43 26.22 18.62
CA GLU A 360 -11.87 24.99 19.15
C GLU A 360 -11.14 24.20 18.07
N ILE A 361 -11.70 24.16 16.83
CA ILE A 361 -11.03 23.52 15.68
C ILE A 361 -9.76 24.30 15.32
N ARG A 362 -9.82 25.62 15.34
CA ARG A 362 -8.67 26.48 15.07
C ARG A 362 -7.54 26.24 16.08
N GLU A 363 -7.84 26.26 17.38
CA GLU A 363 -6.86 25.98 18.44
C GLU A 363 -6.23 24.60 18.26
N LEU A 364 -7.06 23.58 17.99
CA LEU A 364 -6.59 22.22 17.73
C LEU A 364 -5.62 22.16 16.54
N VAL A 365 -5.98 22.75 15.40
CA VAL A 365 -5.18 22.70 14.18
C VAL A 365 -3.91 23.54 14.30
N GLU A 366 -4.01 24.77 14.80
CA GLU A 366 -2.85 25.66 14.98
C GLU A 366 -1.85 25.07 15.99
N GLY A 367 -2.33 24.38 17.02
CA GLY A 367 -1.47 23.67 17.97
C GLY A 367 -0.66 22.55 17.31
N ILE A 368 -1.20 21.90 16.26
CA ILE A 368 -0.51 20.86 15.50
C ILE A 368 0.45 21.46 14.48
N VAL A 369 -0.05 22.38 13.64
CA VAL A 369 0.70 22.85 12.46
C VAL A 369 1.81 23.85 12.79
N ASN A 370 1.76 24.47 13.97
CA ASN A 370 2.80 25.37 14.45
C ASN A 370 3.87 24.67 15.32
N ALA A 371 3.75 23.35 15.52
CA ALA A 371 4.78 22.59 16.21
C ALA A 371 6.09 22.57 15.40
N PRO A 372 7.28 22.58 16.06
CA PRO A 372 8.55 22.53 15.37
C PRO A 372 8.68 21.30 14.46
N GLY A 373 9.20 21.48 13.26
CA GLY A 373 9.50 20.37 12.32
C GLY A 373 8.27 19.85 11.54
N VAL A 374 7.11 20.49 11.63
CA VAL A 374 5.93 20.10 10.83
C VAL A 374 6.16 20.46 9.37
N ALA A 375 6.07 19.48 8.48
CA ALA A 375 6.23 19.67 7.04
C ALA A 375 5.11 20.56 6.46
N PRO A 376 5.39 21.36 5.41
CA PRO A 376 4.40 22.25 4.80
C PRO A 376 3.17 21.53 4.25
N ASP A 377 3.32 20.32 3.71
CA ASP A 377 2.19 19.52 3.21
C ASP A 377 1.31 18.97 4.35
N LYS A 378 1.89 18.68 5.49
CA LYS A 378 1.14 18.32 6.70
C LYS A 378 0.33 19.51 7.17
N ARG A 379 0.92 20.71 7.19
CA ARG A 379 0.21 21.97 7.47
C ARG A 379 -0.99 22.15 6.52
N PHE A 380 -0.77 22.01 5.22
CA PHE A 380 -1.81 22.09 4.19
C PHE A 380 -2.97 21.13 4.49
N VAL A 381 -2.68 19.86 4.73
CA VAL A 381 -3.70 18.81 4.96
C VAL A 381 -4.57 19.12 6.18
N TYR A 382 -4.01 19.63 7.26
CA TYR A 382 -4.79 19.98 8.45
C TYR A 382 -5.67 21.23 8.24
N TYR A 383 -5.21 22.24 7.48
CA TYR A 383 -6.04 23.38 7.13
C TYR A 383 -7.19 22.99 6.19
N ILE A 384 -6.95 22.14 5.19
CA ILE A 384 -8.00 21.61 4.31
C ILE A 384 -9.03 20.84 5.12
N LEU A 385 -8.59 19.94 6.01
CA LEU A 385 -9.50 19.20 6.89
C LEU A 385 -10.37 20.12 7.73
N ALA A 386 -9.79 21.11 8.40
CA ALA A 386 -10.51 22.02 9.28
C ALA A 386 -11.50 22.93 8.53
N HIS A 387 -11.11 23.39 7.34
CA HIS A 387 -11.91 24.33 6.55
C HIS A 387 -13.05 23.66 5.76
N THR A 388 -12.80 22.43 5.25
CA THR A 388 -13.72 21.76 4.31
C THR A 388 -14.32 20.47 4.82
N GLY A 389 -13.73 19.86 5.85
CA GLY A 389 -14.01 18.47 6.23
C GLY A 389 -13.44 17.42 5.29
N ILE A 390 -12.65 17.78 4.27
CA ILE A 390 -12.01 16.81 3.36
C ILE A 390 -10.72 16.32 4.01
N CYS A 391 -10.65 15.01 4.30
CA CYS A 391 -9.51 14.37 4.94
C CYS A 391 -8.65 13.66 3.89
N VAL A 392 -7.46 14.19 3.62
CA VAL A 392 -6.43 13.59 2.75
C VAL A 392 -5.18 13.27 3.56
N VAL A 393 -4.18 12.62 3.00
CA VAL A 393 -2.93 12.26 3.72
C VAL A 393 -1.76 13.05 3.15
N PRO A 394 -0.91 13.69 3.98
CA PRO A 394 0.28 14.38 3.48
C PRO A 394 1.25 13.37 2.84
N LEU A 395 1.85 13.74 1.71
CA LEU A 395 2.72 12.85 0.95
C LEU A 395 4.03 12.58 1.69
N SER A 396 4.53 13.54 2.45
CA SER A 396 5.70 13.38 3.33
C SER A 396 5.57 12.20 4.33
N SER A 397 4.35 11.75 4.62
CA SER A 397 4.10 10.55 5.45
C SER A 397 4.42 9.22 4.76
N PHE A 398 4.76 9.24 3.47
CA PHE A 398 5.09 8.04 2.69
C PHE A 398 6.60 7.89 2.48
N ASN A 399 7.40 8.36 3.44
CA ASN A 399 8.85 8.28 3.41
C ASN A 399 9.44 8.94 2.15
N THR A 400 9.06 10.19 1.89
CA THR A 400 9.53 11.00 0.77
C THR A 400 9.75 12.46 1.19
N GLU A 401 10.65 13.14 0.51
CA GLU A 401 10.87 14.57 0.66
C GLU A 401 9.91 15.41 -0.21
N LEU A 402 9.18 14.75 -1.12
CA LEU A 402 8.19 15.41 -1.96
C LEU A 402 7.02 15.89 -1.10
N LEU A 403 6.71 17.17 -1.18
CA LEU A 403 5.56 17.76 -0.52
C LEU A 403 4.31 17.59 -1.37
N GLY A 404 3.24 17.09 -0.79
CA GLY A 404 2.03 16.81 -1.52
C GLY A 404 0.94 16.18 -0.65
N PHE A 405 0.00 15.54 -1.31
CA PHE A 405 -1.02 14.75 -0.62
C PHE A 405 -1.42 13.52 -1.43
N ARG A 406 -1.95 12.52 -0.74
CA ARG A 406 -2.57 11.35 -1.36
C ARG A 406 -4.07 11.35 -1.10
N VAL A 407 -4.83 11.04 -2.15
CA VAL A 407 -6.28 10.78 -2.09
C VAL A 407 -6.59 9.33 -2.44
N THR A 408 -7.81 8.88 -2.07
CA THR A 408 -8.37 7.60 -2.50
C THR A 408 -9.38 7.82 -3.63
N LEU A 409 -9.52 6.81 -4.49
CA LEU A 409 -10.43 6.79 -5.64
C LEU A 409 -11.63 5.87 -5.36
N LEU A 410 -12.08 5.87 -4.10
CA LEU A 410 -13.07 4.93 -3.58
C LEU A 410 -14.49 5.51 -3.51
N GLU A 411 -14.69 6.77 -3.91
CA GLU A 411 -16.04 7.34 -3.98
C GLU A 411 -16.90 6.51 -4.95
N ARG A 412 -18.18 6.40 -4.65
CA ARG A 412 -19.11 5.56 -5.41
C ARG A 412 -20.03 6.35 -6.33
N ASP A 413 -20.28 7.60 -5.98
CA ASP A 413 -21.13 8.53 -6.71
C ASP A 413 -20.28 9.56 -7.46
N GLU A 414 -20.47 9.65 -8.78
CA GLU A 414 -19.70 10.57 -9.61
C GLU A 414 -20.01 12.03 -9.30
N ALA A 415 -21.26 12.36 -8.96
CA ALA A 415 -21.65 13.72 -8.61
C ALA A 415 -21.02 14.15 -7.27
N GLU A 416 -21.00 13.24 -6.29
CA GLU A 416 -20.32 13.49 -5.01
C GLU A 416 -18.80 13.58 -5.19
N CYS A 417 -18.20 12.75 -6.04
CA CYS A 417 -16.78 12.85 -6.40
C CYS A 417 -16.46 14.23 -6.99
N ARG A 418 -17.24 14.68 -7.99
CA ARG A 418 -17.08 16.02 -8.59
C ARG A 418 -17.26 17.15 -7.57
N ARG A 419 -18.24 17.01 -6.65
CA ARG A 419 -18.46 17.99 -5.58
C ARG A 419 -17.27 18.08 -4.64
N ILE A 420 -16.75 16.92 -4.17
CA ILE A 420 -15.62 16.87 -3.22
C ILE A 420 -14.38 17.49 -3.87
N TYR A 421 -14.03 17.07 -5.08
CA TYR A 421 -12.83 17.56 -5.77
C TYR A 421 -13.00 19.00 -6.27
N GLY A 422 -14.21 19.45 -6.60
CA GLY A 422 -14.50 20.86 -6.88
C GLY A 422 -14.22 21.78 -5.69
N ILE A 423 -14.66 21.37 -4.48
CA ILE A 423 -14.33 22.09 -3.24
C ILE A 423 -12.82 22.04 -2.97
N LEU A 424 -12.21 20.85 -3.09
CA LEU A 424 -10.79 20.68 -2.82
C LEU A 424 -9.92 21.58 -3.71
N THR A 425 -10.19 21.62 -5.01
CA THR A 425 -9.42 22.45 -5.97
C THR A 425 -9.56 23.94 -5.70
N GLU A 426 -10.78 24.44 -5.41
CA GLU A 426 -11.01 25.81 -5.01
C GLU A 426 -10.19 26.18 -3.76
N LYS A 427 -10.19 25.31 -2.75
CA LYS A 427 -9.50 25.59 -1.48
C LYS A 427 -7.99 25.38 -1.56
N ILE A 428 -7.50 24.51 -2.44
CA ILE A 428 -6.06 24.45 -2.77
C ILE A 428 -5.63 25.81 -3.34
N ALA A 429 -6.34 26.33 -4.35
CA ALA A 429 -6.01 27.62 -4.95
C ALA A 429 -6.03 28.77 -3.90
N ALA A 430 -7.03 28.81 -3.02
CA ALA A 430 -7.10 29.79 -1.93
C ALA A 430 -5.95 29.64 -0.93
N TYR A 431 -5.58 28.41 -0.56
CA TYR A 431 -4.46 28.14 0.34
C TYR A 431 -3.13 28.57 -0.26
N LEU A 432 -2.90 28.32 -1.54
CA LEU A 432 -1.67 28.70 -2.23
C LEU A 432 -1.51 30.20 -2.43
N ALA A 433 -2.62 30.94 -2.41
CA ALA A 433 -2.65 32.40 -2.55
C ALA A 433 -2.54 33.16 -1.21
N SER A 434 -2.55 32.45 -0.06
CA SER A 434 -2.56 33.04 1.28
C SER A 434 -1.19 33.41 1.84
#